data_a3584eab3dcbfacb737dc5b04452b67e
#
_entry.id   a3584eab3dcbfacb737dc5b04452b67e
#
_cell.length_a   1.000
_cell.length_b   1.000
_cell.length_c   1.000
_cell.angle_alpha   90.00
_cell.angle_beta   90.00
_cell.angle_gamma   90.00
#
_symmetry.space_group_name_H-M   'P 1'
#
loop_
_entity.id
_entity.type
_entity.pdbx_description
1 polymer ?
#
loop_
_entity_poly.entity_id
_entity_poly.type
_entity_poly.pdbx_seq_one_letter_code
_entity_poly.pdbx_strand_id
1 'polypeptide(L)'
;MNIIKKERLIALALVFAMLITVYIVALYKLQIIEGEKYYEESRNNMVTTSTVTAARGNILDRYGRVLVTNKSCYDLTINTDELFPNDDSVDSNAVILKLVNMIRDYGDDYIDDLPITKSPPFEFENVSEQDQARLDAYMKANKVKENASAVEILSSMRERYDIDSNYTAEEARIIAGVRYAINVRYLINTSDYIFVKDADMKLIA
;
A
#
# COMPACT_ATOMS: atom_id res chain seq x y z
N MET A 1 64.07 -23.26 -0.74
CA MET A 1 63.10 -23.89 0.18
C MET A 1 61.79 -24.08 -0.57
N ASN A 2 61.63 -25.23 -1.28
CA ASN A 2 60.40 -25.52 -2.01
C ASN A 2 59.37 -26.14 -1.04
N ILE A 3 58.57 -25.30 -0.45
CA ILE A 3 57.56 -25.69 0.58
C ILE A 3 56.36 -26.43 -0.02
N ILE A 4 56.13 -26.27 -1.33
CA ILE A 4 54.97 -26.89 -2.01
C ILE A 4 55.47 -27.89 -3.07
N LYS A 5 55.19 -29.17 -2.87
CA LYS A 5 55.44 -30.21 -3.88
C LYS A 5 54.52 -29.99 -5.09
N LYS A 6 55.06 -30.14 -6.32
CA LYS A 6 54.30 -29.97 -7.58
C LYS A 6 52.98 -30.76 -7.61
N GLU A 7 53.00 -31.96 -7.02
CA GLU A 7 51.82 -32.84 -6.92
C GLU A 7 50.67 -32.21 -6.14
N ARG A 8 50.97 -31.46 -5.05
CA ARG A 8 49.93 -30.76 -4.26
C ARG A 8 49.36 -29.56 -5.01
N LEU A 9 50.19 -28.92 -5.83
CA LEU A 9 49.75 -27.79 -6.65
C LEU A 9 48.82 -28.23 -7.77
N ILE A 10 49.14 -29.39 -8.39
CA ILE A 10 48.29 -30.03 -9.41
C ILE A 10 46.97 -30.49 -8.78
N ALA A 11 47.00 -31.13 -7.62
CA ALA A 11 45.80 -31.57 -6.93
C ALA A 11 44.88 -30.37 -6.58
N LEU A 12 45.46 -29.28 -6.09
CA LEU A 12 44.70 -28.04 -5.81
C LEU A 12 44.08 -27.45 -7.08
N ALA A 13 44.84 -27.39 -8.17
CA ALA A 13 44.37 -26.92 -9.47
C ALA A 13 43.18 -27.76 -10.01
N LEU A 14 43.24 -29.09 -9.84
CA LEU A 14 42.15 -29.99 -10.23
C LEU A 14 40.89 -29.77 -9.41
N VAL A 15 41.03 -29.54 -8.09
CA VAL A 15 39.87 -29.20 -7.23
C VAL A 15 39.24 -27.87 -7.67
N PHE A 16 40.06 -26.85 -7.93
CA PHE A 16 39.54 -25.55 -8.43
C PHE A 16 38.88 -25.70 -9.80
N ALA A 17 39.46 -26.45 -10.72
CA ALA A 17 38.88 -26.71 -12.03
C ALA A 17 37.53 -27.43 -11.91
N MET A 18 37.40 -28.39 -11.01
CA MET A 18 36.12 -29.07 -10.73
C MET A 18 35.08 -28.14 -10.19
N LEU A 19 35.41 -27.26 -9.22
CA LEU A 19 34.49 -26.28 -8.65
C LEU A 19 34.03 -25.29 -9.71
N ILE A 20 34.95 -24.79 -10.54
CA ILE A 20 34.60 -23.86 -11.63
C ILE A 20 33.67 -24.54 -12.64
N THR A 21 33.91 -25.81 -12.99
CA THR A 21 33.03 -26.54 -13.91
C THR A 21 31.61 -26.68 -13.35
N VAL A 22 31.49 -27.06 -12.07
CA VAL A 22 30.15 -27.12 -11.40
C VAL A 22 29.46 -25.78 -11.42
N TYR A 23 30.21 -24.70 -11.14
CA TYR A 23 29.64 -23.33 -11.14
C TYR A 23 29.17 -22.89 -12.53
N ILE A 24 29.96 -23.18 -13.57
CA ILE A 24 29.59 -22.88 -14.97
C ILE A 24 28.30 -23.61 -15.36
N VAL A 25 28.18 -24.90 -15.01
CA VAL A 25 26.98 -25.70 -15.30
C VAL A 25 25.77 -25.14 -14.57
N ALA A 26 25.92 -24.73 -13.30
CA ALA A 26 24.86 -24.12 -12.54
C ALA A 26 24.40 -22.78 -13.14
N LEU A 27 25.34 -21.91 -13.52
CA LEU A 27 25.05 -20.65 -14.21
C LEU A 27 24.38 -20.86 -15.56
N TYR A 28 24.86 -21.83 -16.35
CA TYR A 28 24.26 -22.17 -17.64
C TYR A 28 22.81 -22.59 -17.46
N LYS A 29 22.50 -23.44 -16.48
CA LYS A 29 21.15 -23.85 -16.16
C LYS A 29 20.27 -22.65 -15.79
N LEU A 30 20.76 -21.80 -14.87
CA LEU A 30 20.00 -20.65 -14.38
C LEU A 30 19.76 -19.59 -15.45
N GLN A 31 20.76 -19.29 -16.28
CA GLN A 31 20.70 -18.20 -17.25
C GLN A 31 20.09 -18.61 -18.59
N ILE A 32 20.39 -19.83 -19.06
CA ILE A 32 19.95 -20.28 -20.40
C ILE A 32 18.69 -21.12 -20.31
N ILE A 33 18.61 -22.09 -19.38
CA ILE A 33 17.47 -23.01 -19.32
C ILE A 33 16.30 -22.38 -18.56
N GLU A 34 16.56 -21.73 -17.45
CA GLU A 34 15.53 -21.15 -16.57
C GLU A 34 15.41 -19.62 -16.71
N GLY A 35 16.25 -19.00 -17.55
CA GLY A 35 16.32 -17.54 -17.70
C GLY A 35 14.99 -16.92 -18.16
N GLU A 36 14.29 -17.55 -19.09
CA GLU A 36 13.00 -17.09 -19.58
C GLU A 36 11.93 -17.13 -18.48
N LYS A 37 11.91 -18.17 -17.67
CA LYS A 37 11.02 -18.31 -16.52
C LYS A 37 11.23 -17.18 -15.49
N TYR A 38 12.48 -16.92 -15.12
CA TYR A 38 12.80 -15.84 -14.18
C TYR A 38 12.54 -14.45 -14.77
N TYR A 39 12.71 -14.29 -16.08
CA TYR A 39 12.35 -13.06 -16.76
C TYR A 39 10.83 -12.83 -16.76
N GLU A 40 10.03 -13.86 -17.03
CA GLU A 40 8.56 -13.78 -16.96
C GLU A 40 8.06 -13.53 -15.53
N GLU A 41 8.62 -14.21 -14.53
CA GLU A 41 8.30 -13.98 -13.12
C GLU A 41 8.61 -12.53 -12.70
N SER A 42 9.78 -12.01 -13.08
CA SER A 42 10.16 -10.62 -12.83
C SER A 42 9.21 -9.64 -13.50
N ARG A 43 8.83 -9.91 -14.75
CA ARG A 43 7.90 -9.06 -15.49
C ARG A 43 6.49 -9.10 -14.90
N ASN A 44 6.01 -10.28 -14.49
CA ASN A 44 4.71 -10.43 -13.85
C ASN A 44 4.64 -9.74 -12.48
N ASN A 45 5.75 -9.69 -11.74
CA ASN A 45 5.84 -8.94 -10.50
C ASN A 45 5.86 -7.42 -10.72
N MET A 46 6.27 -6.95 -11.91
CA MET A 46 6.31 -5.52 -12.26
C MET A 46 5.04 -5.04 -12.97
N VAL A 47 4.22 -5.96 -13.51
CA VAL A 47 3.00 -5.61 -14.25
C VAL A 47 1.78 -5.85 -13.37
N THR A 48 1.26 -4.79 -12.81
CA THR A 48 -0.08 -4.81 -12.18
C THR A 48 -1.12 -4.77 -13.29
N THR A 49 -1.87 -5.85 -13.46
CA THR A 49 -2.99 -5.88 -14.40
C THR A 49 -4.22 -5.28 -13.74
N SER A 50 -4.58 -4.07 -14.11
CA SER A 50 -5.85 -3.47 -13.69
C SER A 50 -6.93 -3.78 -14.73
N THR A 51 -8.07 -4.29 -14.28
CA THR A 51 -9.23 -4.51 -15.13
C THR A 51 -10.05 -3.23 -15.21
N VAL A 52 -10.01 -2.55 -16.34
CA VAL A 52 -10.86 -1.37 -16.58
C VAL A 52 -12.22 -1.86 -17.07
N THR A 53 -13.26 -1.61 -16.28
CA THR A 53 -14.62 -1.93 -16.67
C THR A 53 -15.07 -1.00 -17.81
N ALA A 54 -15.58 -1.55 -18.90
CA ALA A 54 -16.08 -0.76 -20.02
C ALA A 54 -17.24 0.16 -19.58
N ALA A 55 -17.26 1.38 -20.09
CA ALA A 55 -18.34 2.32 -19.84
C ALA A 55 -19.67 1.74 -20.39
N ARG A 56 -20.77 1.99 -19.66
CA ARG A 56 -22.10 1.59 -20.13
C ARG A 56 -22.49 2.41 -21.36
N GLY A 57 -23.31 1.82 -22.24
CA GLY A 57 -23.85 2.54 -23.40
C GLY A 57 -24.83 3.66 -22.98
N ASN A 58 -24.96 4.66 -23.85
CA ASN A 58 -25.97 5.70 -23.66
C ASN A 58 -27.38 5.15 -23.96
N ILE A 59 -28.38 5.63 -23.22
CA ILE A 59 -29.80 5.35 -23.53
C ILE A 59 -30.33 6.51 -24.36
N LEU A 60 -30.82 6.19 -25.55
CA LEU A 60 -31.32 7.17 -26.49
C LEU A 60 -32.85 7.03 -26.65
N ASP A 61 -33.52 8.13 -26.99
CA ASP A 61 -34.92 8.10 -27.42
C ASP A 61 -35.03 7.59 -28.89
N ARG A 62 -36.26 7.43 -29.36
CA ARG A 62 -36.53 6.99 -30.75
C ARG A 62 -35.99 7.96 -31.82
N TYR A 63 -35.64 9.18 -31.43
CA TYR A 63 -35.10 10.21 -32.33
C TYR A 63 -33.56 10.35 -32.19
N GLY A 64 -32.90 9.47 -31.42
CA GLY A 64 -31.45 9.50 -31.21
C GLY A 64 -30.98 10.53 -30.17
N ARG A 65 -31.89 11.16 -29.42
CA ARG A 65 -31.54 12.10 -28.36
C ARG A 65 -31.15 11.34 -27.10
N VAL A 66 -30.05 11.76 -26.46
CA VAL A 66 -29.51 11.11 -25.26
C VAL A 66 -30.45 11.38 -24.08
N LEU A 67 -31.03 10.33 -23.51
CA LEU A 67 -31.82 10.37 -22.28
C LEU A 67 -30.97 10.14 -21.06
N VAL A 68 -30.00 9.23 -21.13
CA VAL A 68 -29.07 8.90 -20.07
C VAL A 68 -27.70 8.70 -20.68
N THR A 69 -26.69 9.33 -20.09
CA THR A 69 -25.29 9.18 -20.47
C THR A 69 -24.44 8.90 -19.24
N ASN A 70 -23.24 8.41 -19.46
CA ASN A 70 -22.27 8.23 -18.38
C ASN A 70 -21.54 9.54 -18.11
N LYS A 71 -21.39 9.89 -16.83
CA LYS A 71 -20.44 10.90 -16.39
C LYS A 71 -19.15 10.19 -16.02
N SER A 72 -18.03 10.62 -16.60
CA SER A 72 -16.73 10.15 -16.16
C SER A 72 -16.45 10.67 -14.74
N CYS A 73 -16.14 9.74 -13.86
CA CYS A 73 -15.65 10.04 -12.52
C CYS A 73 -14.30 9.31 -12.33
N TYR A 74 -13.47 9.87 -11.48
CA TYR A 74 -12.13 9.38 -11.23
C TYR A 74 -11.99 9.12 -9.73
N ASP A 75 -11.46 7.97 -9.39
CA ASP A 75 -11.09 7.66 -8.01
C ASP A 75 -9.58 7.85 -7.86
N LEU A 76 -9.16 8.57 -6.82
CA LEU A 76 -7.75 8.68 -6.46
C LEU A 76 -7.40 7.48 -5.58
N THR A 77 -6.50 6.64 -6.07
CA THR A 77 -6.03 5.46 -5.35
C THR A 77 -4.59 5.62 -4.90
N ILE A 78 -4.25 5.03 -3.77
CA ILE A 78 -2.87 4.97 -3.27
C ILE A 78 -2.40 3.53 -3.36
N ASN A 79 -1.24 3.33 -3.98
CA ASN A 79 -0.51 2.08 -3.89
C ASN A 79 0.15 1.96 -2.50
N THR A 80 -0.34 1.02 -1.71
CA THR A 80 0.13 0.83 -0.33
C THR A 80 1.57 0.35 -0.26
N ASP A 81 2.04 -0.41 -1.23
CA ASP A 81 3.41 -0.94 -1.26
C ASP A 81 4.44 0.18 -1.51
N GLU A 82 4.05 1.19 -2.30
CA GLU A 82 4.89 2.38 -2.55
C GLU A 82 4.83 3.38 -1.40
N LEU A 83 3.68 3.49 -0.73
CA LEU A 83 3.52 4.38 0.42
C LEU A 83 4.25 3.86 1.66
N PHE A 84 4.32 2.54 1.84
CA PHE A 84 4.96 1.88 2.98
C PHE A 84 6.07 0.92 2.50
N PRO A 85 7.15 1.45 1.92
CA PRO A 85 8.27 0.61 1.51
C PRO A 85 8.89 -0.08 2.72
N ASN A 86 9.52 -1.23 2.49
CA ASN A 86 10.20 -2.00 3.54
C ASN A 86 11.49 -1.33 4.04
N ASP A 87 11.90 -0.24 3.41
CA ASP A 87 13.03 0.59 3.82
C ASP A 87 12.51 1.96 4.33
N ASP A 88 13.26 2.61 5.20
CA ASP A 88 12.93 3.93 5.76
C ASP A 88 13.16 5.08 4.74
N SER A 89 13.02 4.82 3.45
CA SER A 89 13.29 5.80 2.39
C SER A 89 12.19 6.88 2.30
N VAL A 90 10.99 6.59 2.76
CA VAL A 90 9.82 7.48 2.67
C VAL A 90 9.21 7.73 4.04
N ASP A 91 9.06 9.00 4.40
CA ASP A 91 8.22 9.40 5.54
C ASP A 91 6.74 9.34 5.14
N SER A 92 6.17 8.15 5.30
CA SER A 92 4.77 7.86 4.95
C SER A 92 3.78 8.79 5.65
N ASN A 93 4.07 9.20 6.89
CA ASN A 93 3.19 10.08 7.68
C ASN A 93 3.16 11.48 7.09
N ALA A 94 4.32 12.02 6.72
CA ALA A 94 4.42 13.32 6.05
C ALA A 94 3.75 13.31 4.66
N VAL A 95 3.90 12.22 3.90
CA VAL A 95 3.26 12.06 2.59
C VAL A 95 1.74 12.05 2.73
N ILE A 96 1.19 11.27 3.67
CA ILE A 96 -0.26 11.20 3.95
C ILE A 96 -0.81 12.59 4.29
N LEU A 97 -0.17 13.29 5.21
CA LEU A 97 -0.63 14.62 5.62
C LEU A 97 -0.58 15.63 4.48
N LYS A 98 0.50 15.62 3.70
CA LYS A 98 0.64 16.49 2.53
C LYS A 98 -0.45 16.21 1.49
N LEU A 99 -0.75 14.95 1.25
CA LEU A 99 -1.80 14.54 0.31
C LEU A 99 -3.18 14.99 0.77
N VAL A 100 -3.52 14.78 2.06
CA VAL A 100 -4.81 15.23 2.61
C VAL A 100 -4.95 16.74 2.52
N ASN A 101 -3.91 17.49 2.86
CA ASN A 101 -3.96 18.95 2.76
C ASN A 101 -4.14 19.42 1.31
N MET A 102 -3.46 18.78 0.36
CA MET A 102 -3.61 19.07 -1.06
C MET A 102 -5.07 18.83 -1.53
N ILE A 103 -5.67 17.71 -1.15
CA ILE A 103 -7.06 17.38 -1.50
C ILE A 103 -8.03 18.42 -0.94
N ARG A 104 -7.84 18.84 0.31
CA ARG A 104 -8.68 19.86 0.94
C ARG A 104 -8.52 21.24 0.30
N ASP A 105 -7.31 21.59 -0.14
CA ASP A 105 -7.05 22.84 -0.87
C ASP A 105 -7.80 22.88 -2.21
N TYR A 106 -8.06 21.72 -2.82
CA TYR A 106 -8.90 21.61 -4.03
C TYR A 106 -10.40 21.52 -3.76
N GLY A 107 -10.82 21.49 -2.48
CA GLY A 107 -12.21 21.48 -2.07
C GLY A 107 -12.86 20.11 -1.96
N ASP A 108 -12.06 19.04 -2.07
CA ASP A 108 -12.48 17.66 -1.84
C ASP A 108 -12.11 17.21 -0.40
N ASP A 109 -12.60 16.05 0.02
CA ASP A 109 -12.19 15.42 1.28
C ASP A 109 -11.84 13.94 1.02
N TYR A 110 -10.99 13.40 1.87
CA TYR A 110 -10.59 11.99 1.79
C TYR A 110 -11.61 11.09 2.51
N ILE A 111 -11.63 9.81 2.14
CA ILE A 111 -12.46 8.80 2.80
C ILE A 111 -11.86 8.49 4.17
N ASP A 112 -12.64 8.73 5.22
CA ASP A 112 -12.26 8.49 6.61
C ASP A 112 -13.20 7.44 7.22
N ASP A 113 -12.68 6.25 7.44
CA ASP A 113 -13.44 5.12 8.00
C ASP A 113 -13.25 5.00 9.53
N LEU A 114 -12.46 5.87 10.16
CA LEU A 114 -12.24 5.82 11.61
C LEU A 114 -13.40 6.52 12.35
N PRO A 115 -14.19 5.81 13.17
CA PRO A 115 -15.38 6.37 13.84
C PRO A 115 -15.04 7.23 15.06
N ILE A 116 -14.16 8.19 14.89
CA ILE A 116 -13.76 9.18 15.90
C ILE A 116 -13.78 10.55 15.24
N THR A 117 -14.24 11.59 15.94
CA THR A 117 -14.29 12.96 15.43
C THR A 117 -12.95 13.42 14.85
N LYS A 118 -12.99 14.24 13.79
CA LYS A 118 -11.80 14.75 13.09
C LYS A 118 -11.02 15.81 13.88
N SER A 119 -11.70 16.49 14.83
CA SER A 119 -11.13 17.56 15.65
C SER A 119 -11.48 17.38 17.13
N PRO A 120 -10.70 17.94 18.06
CA PRO A 120 -10.98 17.90 19.49
C PRO A 120 -12.29 18.61 19.86
N PRO A 121 -13.07 18.11 20.85
CA PRO A 121 -12.79 16.91 21.63
C PRO A 121 -12.98 15.64 20.83
N PHE A 122 -12.06 14.67 20.98
CA PHE A 122 -12.16 13.39 20.28
C PHE A 122 -13.17 12.48 20.96
N GLU A 123 -14.26 12.22 20.26
CA GLU A 123 -15.36 11.38 20.71
C GLU A 123 -15.71 10.38 19.63
N PHE A 124 -16.41 9.31 20.03
CA PHE A 124 -16.92 8.35 19.04
C PHE A 124 -18.08 8.96 18.26
N GLU A 125 -18.02 8.83 16.95
CA GLU A 125 -19.13 9.19 16.08
C GLU A 125 -20.17 8.06 16.06
N ASN A 126 -21.44 8.43 15.82
CA ASN A 126 -22.51 7.47 15.67
C ASN A 126 -22.41 6.83 14.28
N VAL A 127 -21.84 5.65 14.22
CA VAL A 127 -21.53 4.93 12.98
C VAL A 127 -22.38 3.68 12.83
N SER A 128 -22.27 3.05 11.66
CA SER A 128 -22.95 1.79 11.39
C SER A 128 -22.42 0.65 12.29
N GLU A 129 -23.26 -0.35 12.54
CA GLU A 129 -22.86 -1.56 13.28
C GLU A 129 -21.64 -2.24 12.63
N GLN A 130 -21.50 -2.12 11.31
CA GLN A 130 -20.36 -2.67 10.56
C GLN A 130 -19.05 -1.95 10.89
N ASP A 131 -19.08 -0.62 10.96
CA ASP A 131 -17.89 0.17 11.25
C ASP A 131 -17.48 0.01 12.71
N GLN A 132 -18.45 -0.10 13.61
CA GLN A 132 -18.18 -0.43 15.01
C GLN A 132 -17.53 -1.82 15.14
N ALA A 133 -18.05 -2.84 14.45
CA ALA A 133 -17.48 -4.18 14.46
C ALA A 133 -16.04 -4.20 13.87
N ARG A 134 -15.77 -3.36 12.88
CA ARG A 134 -14.41 -3.19 12.33
C ARG A 134 -13.45 -2.56 13.33
N LEU A 135 -13.90 -1.53 14.05
CA LEU A 135 -13.10 -0.91 15.11
C LEU A 135 -12.81 -1.90 16.25
N ASP A 136 -13.81 -2.67 16.67
CA ASP A 136 -13.65 -3.69 17.70
C ASP A 136 -12.67 -4.78 17.29
N ALA A 137 -12.75 -5.23 16.04
CA ALA A 137 -11.80 -6.19 15.47
C ALA A 137 -10.37 -5.61 15.43
N TYR A 138 -10.24 -4.36 15.03
CA TYR A 138 -8.96 -3.65 15.04
C TYR A 138 -8.38 -3.53 16.46
N MET A 139 -9.19 -3.12 17.45
CA MET A 139 -8.77 -3.00 18.84
C MET A 139 -8.32 -4.35 19.41
N LYS A 140 -9.06 -5.41 19.14
CA LYS A 140 -8.72 -6.77 19.55
C LYS A 140 -7.40 -7.25 18.94
N ALA A 141 -7.22 -7.04 17.64
CA ALA A 141 -5.99 -7.41 16.93
C ALA A 141 -4.76 -6.67 17.47
N ASN A 142 -4.94 -5.43 17.94
CA ASN A 142 -3.88 -4.56 18.44
C ASN A 142 -3.76 -4.53 19.97
N LYS A 143 -4.49 -5.42 20.67
CA LYS A 143 -4.48 -5.53 22.15
C LYS A 143 -4.85 -4.21 22.86
N VAL A 144 -5.68 -3.38 22.24
CA VAL A 144 -6.25 -2.19 22.87
C VAL A 144 -7.40 -2.67 23.79
N LYS A 145 -7.60 -1.97 24.91
CA LYS A 145 -8.67 -2.31 25.86
C LYS A 145 -10.05 -2.14 25.21
N GLU A 146 -10.97 -3.07 25.44
CA GLU A 146 -12.33 -3.05 24.88
C GLU A 146 -13.14 -1.78 25.24
N ASN A 147 -12.86 -1.18 26.40
CA ASN A 147 -13.53 0.04 26.87
C ASN A 147 -12.61 1.28 26.78
N ALA A 148 -11.65 1.30 25.85
CA ALA A 148 -10.78 2.45 25.67
C ALA A 148 -11.57 3.65 25.14
N SER A 149 -11.28 4.83 25.68
CA SER A 149 -11.80 6.09 25.14
C SER A 149 -11.23 6.38 23.76
N ALA A 150 -11.90 7.25 23.00
CA ALA A 150 -11.42 7.67 21.68
C ALA A 150 -9.98 8.24 21.75
N VAL A 151 -9.65 8.97 22.81
CA VAL A 151 -8.31 9.53 23.04
C VAL A 151 -7.28 8.42 23.30
N GLU A 152 -7.64 7.39 24.07
CA GLU A 152 -6.74 6.25 24.33
C GLU A 152 -6.48 5.43 23.06
N ILE A 153 -7.49 5.24 22.21
CA ILE A 153 -7.33 4.59 20.92
C ILE A 153 -6.41 5.39 20.02
N LEU A 154 -6.62 6.71 19.89
CA LEU A 154 -5.73 7.58 19.11
C LEU A 154 -4.30 7.60 19.64
N SER A 155 -4.11 7.56 20.95
CA SER A 155 -2.77 7.48 21.57
C SER A 155 -2.08 6.15 21.21
N SER A 156 -2.81 5.04 21.26
CA SER A 156 -2.29 3.73 20.86
C SER A 156 -1.98 3.67 19.33
N MET A 157 -2.81 4.30 18.50
CA MET A 157 -2.54 4.43 17.08
C MET A 157 -1.32 5.31 16.80
N ARG A 158 -1.15 6.40 17.54
CA ARG A 158 0.00 7.29 17.43
C ARG A 158 1.31 6.55 17.70
N GLU A 159 1.37 5.76 18.77
CA GLU A 159 2.51 4.93 19.09
C GLU A 159 2.75 3.84 18.04
N ARG A 160 1.69 3.16 17.62
CA ARG A 160 1.77 2.05 16.64
C ARG A 160 2.26 2.49 15.26
N TYR A 161 1.81 3.66 14.81
CA TYR A 161 2.14 4.20 13.48
C TYR A 161 3.33 5.13 13.48
N ASP A 162 4.04 5.21 14.61
CA ASP A 162 5.22 6.06 14.79
C ASP A 162 4.95 7.52 14.36
N ILE A 163 3.80 8.06 14.82
CA ILE A 163 3.40 9.43 14.50
C ILE A 163 4.14 10.38 15.47
N ASP A 164 5.05 11.18 14.92
CA ASP A 164 5.90 12.10 15.70
C ASP A 164 5.06 13.01 16.60
N SER A 165 5.64 13.35 17.76
CA SER A 165 5.06 14.28 18.73
C SER A 165 4.93 15.72 18.20
N ASN A 166 5.67 16.06 17.14
CA ASN A 166 5.60 17.38 16.50
C ASN A 166 4.29 17.64 15.77
N TYR A 167 3.57 16.57 15.35
CA TYR A 167 2.26 16.72 14.73
C TYR A 167 1.22 17.15 15.76
N THR A 168 0.36 18.08 15.36
CA THR A 168 -0.80 18.48 16.16
C THR A 168 -1.75 17.32 16.40
N ALA A 169 -2.67 17.45 17.35
CA ALA A 169 -3.64 16.41 17.64
C ALA A 169 -4.55 16.09 16.43
N GLU A 170 -4.89 17.11 15.64
CA GLU A 170 -5.70 16.96 14.42
C GLU A 170 -4.92 16.27 13.30
N GLU A 171 -3.67 16.67 13.07
CA GLU A 171 -2.80 16.03 12.07
C GLU A 171 -2.53 14.57 12.42
N ALA A 172 -2.25 14.28 13.69
CA ALA A 172 -2.09 12.91 14.15
C ALA A 172 -3.36 12.08 13.95
N ARG A 173 -4.55 12.68 14.17
CA ARG A 173 -5.84 12.04 13.93
C ARG A 173 -6.05 11.73 12.44
N ILE A 174 -5.70 12.66 11.55
CA ILE A 174 -5.78 12.46 10.09
C ILE A 174 -4.90 11.28 9.67
N ILE A 175 -3.64 11.29 10.07
CA ILE A 175 -2.68 10.23 9.75
C ILE A 175 -3.18 8.88 10.29
N ALA A 176 -3.64 8.85 11.55
CA ALA A 176 -4.18 7.64 12.16
C ALA A 176 -5.41 7.12 11.41
N GLY A 177 -6.30 8.00 10.95
CA GLY A 177 -7.50 7.65 10.18
C GLY A 177 -7.17 6.99 8.85
N VAL A 178 -6.26 7.57 8.09
CA VAL A 178 -5.81 7.01 6.80
C VAL A 178 -5.12 5.66 7.01
N ARG A 179 -4.22 5.56 7.97
CA ARG A 179 -3.53 4.29 8.30
C ARG A 179 -4.49 3.21 8.82
N TYR A 180 -5.49 3.60 9.61
CA TYR A 180 -6.55 2.69 10.04
C TYR A 180 -7.35 2.17 8.85
N ALA A 181 -7.79 3.06 7.96
CA ALA A 181 -8.56 2.70 6.78
C ALA A 181 -7.78 1.73 5.86
N ILE A 182 -6.50 1.99 5.63
CA ILE A 182 -5.61 1.09 4.87
C ILE A 182 -5.52 -0.28 5.57
N ASN A 183 -5.26 -0.32 6.88
CA ASN A 183 -5.14 -1.56 7.64
C ASN A 183 -6.43 -2.40 7.61
N VAL A 184 -7.58 -1.76 7.81
CA VAL A 184 -8.87 -2.45 7.83
C VAL A 184 -9.24 -2.98 6.45
N ARG A 185 -8.93 -2.25 5.38
CA ARG A 185 -9.20 -2.67 4.00
C ARG A 185 -8.20 -3.68 3.48
N TYR A 186 -6.95 -3.64 3.91
CA TYR A 186 -5.93 -4.64 3.56
C TYR A 186 -6.32 -6.06 4.01
N LEU A 187 -7.10 -6.19 5.08
CA LEU A 187 -7.69 -7.47 5.52
C LEU A 187 -8.72 -8.03 4.51
N ILE A 188 -9.16 -7.23 3.52
CA ILE A 188 -10.18 -7.60 2.51
C ILE A 188 -9.56 -7.86 1.13
N ASN A 189 -8.23 -7.88 1.01
CA ASN A 189 -7.52 -8.31 -0.21
C ASN A 189 -7.61 -7.35 -1.41
N THR A 190 -7.58 -6.05 -1.19
CA THR A 190 -7.45 -5.04 -2.26
C THR A 190 -6.09 -4.36 -2.16
N SER A 191 -5.28 -4.46 -3.21
CA SER A 191 -3.95 -3.87 -3.31
C SER A 191 -3.96 -2.32 -3.34
N ASP A 192 -5.09 -1.71 -3.71
CA ASP A 192 -5.20 -0.27 -3.86
C ASP A 192 -6.25 0.30 -2.91
N TYR A 193 -5.85 1.29 -2.13
CA TYR A 193 -6.75 2.04 -1.27
C TYR A 193 -7.35 3.23 -2.03
N ILE A 194 -8.68 3.29 -2.14
CA ILE A 194 -9.37 4.45 -2.71
C ILE A 194 -9.35 5.57 -1.68
N PHE A 195 -8.60 6.62 -1.97
CA PHE A 195 -8.38 7.75 -1.09
C PHE A 195 -9.45 8.84 -1.25
N VAL A 196 -9.80 9.15 -2.49
CA VAL A 196 -10.88 10.04 -2.86
C VAL A 196 -11.74 9.35 -3.89
N LYS A 197 -13.06 9.37 -3.68
CA LYS A 197 -14.02 8.84 -4.62
C LYS A 197 -14.66 9.98 -5.42
N ASP A 198 -14.83 9.77 -6.73
CA ASP A 198 -15.41 10.79 -7.63
C ASP A 198 -14.64 12.13 -7.59
N ALA A 199 -13.31 12.08 -7.49
CA ALA A 199 -12.45 13.26 -7.46
C ALA A 199 -12.74 14.23 -8.62
N ASP A 200 -12.71 15.53 -8.37
CA ASP A 200 -12.85 16.53 -9.42
C ASP A 200 -11.62 16.45 -10.37
N MET A 201 -11.86 16.63 -11.66
CA MET A 201 -10.81 16.63 -12.69
C MET A 201 -9.67 17.62 -12.42
N LYS A 202 -9.90 18.65 -11.65
CA LYS A 202 -8.91 19.64 -11.21
C LYS A 202 -7.85 19.06 -10.27
N LEU A 203 -8.16 17.95 -9.60
CA LEU A 203 -7.24 17.27 -8.67
C LEU A 203 -6.20 16.42 -9.42
N ILE A 204 -6.50 16.02 -10.68
CA ILE A 204 -5.74 15.04 -11.45
C ILE A 204 -4.87 15.72 -12.52
N ALA A 205 -5.12 16.98 -12.83
CA ALA A 205 -4.37 17.77 -13.80
C ALA A 205 -3.14 18.46 -13.16
#